data_4d4224b82e938526a2af379bed804dd8
#
_entry.id   4d4224b82e938526a2af379bed804dd8
#
_cell.length_a   1.000
_cell.length_b   1.000
_cell.length_c   1.000
_cell.angle_alpha   90.00
_cell.angle_beta   90.00
_cell.angle_gamma   90.00
#
_symmetry.space_group_name_H-M   'P 1'
#
loop_
_entity.id
_entity.type
_entity.pdbx_description
1 polymer ?
#
loop_
_entity_poly.entity_id
_entity_poly.type
_entity_poly.pdbx_seq_one_letter_code
_entity_poly.pdbx_strand_id
1 'polypeptide(L)'
;MYLSLPISGRDLRSVKVFAKRVKQKWERKGYEVVTPFEVTEIFDGVREGQDYYAFCMGKCVEALLKCDGVIMCQEWFNSKGCRTEWNVAETYGIKRVLDDTKYIGGYNDAENNPI
;
A
#
# COMPACT_ATOMS: atom_id res chain seq x y z
N MET A 1 3.84 7.33 9.42
CA MET A 1 2.77 6.35 9.13
C MET A 1 3.06 5.62 7.83
N TYR A 2 2.72 4.38 7.77
CA TYR A 2 2.81 3.59 6.54
C TYR A 2 1.47 3.63 5.80
N LEU A 3 1.50 3.82 4.48
CA LEU A 3 0.28 3.86 3.67
C LEU A 3 0.02 2.50 3.04
N SER A 4 -1.09 1.88 3.44
CA SER A 4 -1.54 0.60 2.89
C SER A 4 -2.68 0.86 1.90
N LEU A 5 -2.47 0.49 0.64
CA LEU A 5 -3.45 0.74 -0.42
C LEU A 5 -3.49 -0.44 -1.40
N PRO A 6 -4.68 -0.74 -1.94
CA PRO A 6 -4.79 -1.79 -2.95
C PRO A 6 -4.07 -1.38 -4.24
N ILE A 7 -3.33 -2.30 -4.81
CA ILE A 7 -2.57 -2.06 -6.04
C ILE A 7 -3.00 -3.03 -7.13
N SER A 8 -3.21 -4.29 -6.76
CA SER A 8 -3.59 -5.34 -7.71
C SER A 8 -4.88 -5.01 -8.45
N GLY A 9 -4.89 -5.22 -9.74
CA GLY A 9 -6.06 -4.98 -10.58
C GLY A 9 -6.32 -3.52 -10.92
N ARG A 10 -5.48 -2.61 -10.45
CA ARG A 10 -5.61 -1.18 -10.73
C ARG A 10 -4.51 -0.73 -11.67
N ASP A 11 -4.79 0.32 -12.43
CA ASP A 11 -3.78 0.94 -13.29
C ASP A 11 -2.67 1.53 -12.41
N LEU A 12 -1.44 1.09 -12.64
CA LEU A 12 -0.32 1.46 -11.79
C LEU A 12 -0.09 2.97 -11.69
N ARG A 13 -0.20 3.66 -12.83
CA ARG A 13 -0.01 5.12 -12.86
C ARG A 13 -1.06 5.81 -11.98
N SER A 14 -2.31 5.37 -12.09
CA SER A 14 -3.40 5.91 -11.29
C SER A 14 -3.21 5.64 -9.81
N VAL A 15 -2.70 4.45 -9.46
CA VAL A 15 -2.43 4.12 -8.06
C VAL A 15 -1.34 5.01 -7.48
N LYS A 16 -0.29 5.28 -8.25
CA LYS A 16 0.79 6.18 -7.79
C LYS A 16 0.29 7.59 -7.54
N VAL A 17 -0.58 8.10 -8.42
CA VAL A 17 -1.21 9.42 -8.24
C VAL A 17 -2.08 9.42 -6.99
N PHE A 18 -2.87 8.38 -6.82
CA PHE A 18 -3.73 8.23 -5.65
C PHE A 18 -2.91 8.18 -4.35
N ALA A 19 -1.84 7.38 -4.33
CA ALA A 19 -0.97 7.28 -3.17
C ALA A 19 -0.40 8.65 -2.78
N LYS A 20 0.02 9.43 -3.77
CA LYS A 20 0.56 10.77 -3.54
C LYS A 20 -0.49 11.69 -2.94
N ARG A 21 -1.73 11.62 -3.42
CA ARG A 21 -2.82 12.44 -2.90
C ARG A 21 -3.12 12.13 -1.43
N VAL A 22 -3.22 10.85 -1.11
CA VAL A 22 -3.47 10.42 0.27
C VAL A 22 -2.31 10.81 1.18
N LYS A 23 -1.08 10.58 0.70
CA LYS A 23 0.11 10.98 1.44
C LYS A 23 0.09 12.46 1.77
N GLN A 24 -0.18 13.31 0.78
CA GLN A 24 -0.21 14.76 0.98
C GLN A 24 -1.31 15.16 1.96
N LYS A 25 -2.46 14.52 1.90
CA LYS A 25 -3.57 14.77 2.83
C LYS A 25 -3.13 14.56 4.28
N TRP A 26 -2.46 13.45 4.56
CA TRP A 26 -2.03 13.12 5.92
C TRP A 26 -0.81 13.94 6.34
N GLU A 27 0.07 14.28 5.41
CA GLU A 27 1.20 15.18 5.71
C GLU A 27 0.72 16.57 6.14
N ARG A 28 -0.36 17.06 5.54
CA ARG A 28 -0.97 18.32 5.97
C ARG A 28 -1.50 18.28 7.40
N LYS A 29 -1.79 17.09 7.89
CA LYS A 29 -2.23 16.87 9.27
C LYS A 29 -1.05 16.74 10.24
N GLY A 30 0.17 16.81 9.74
CA GLY A 30 1.37 16.74 10.55
C GLY A 30 2.05 15.39 10.63
N TYR A 31 1.63 14.42 9.84
CA TYR A 31 2.23 13.09 9.84
C TYR A 31 3.29 12.95 8.77
N GLU A 32 4.31 12.13 9.06
CA GLU A 32 5.22 11.66 8.02
C GLU A 32 4.61 10.38 7.44
N VAL A 33 4.57 10.27 6.13
CA VAL A 33 3.92 9.14 5.46
C VAL A 33 4.88 8.46 4.50
N VAL A 34 4.98 7.14 4.62
CA VAL A 34 5.79 6.30 3.74
C VAL A 34 4.85 5.45 2.89
N THR A 35 5.08 5.41 1.59
CA THR A 35 4.28 4.60 0.67
C THR A 35 5.05 3.36 0.23
N PRO A 36 4.35 2.31 -0.25
CA PRO A 36 5.02 1.14 -0.80
C PRO A 36 5.99 1.46 -1.95
N PHE A 37 5.70 2.51 -2.70
CA PHE A 37 6.53 2.91 -3.84
C PHE A 37 7.84 3.55 -3.44
N GLU A 38 7.95 4.01 -2.20
CA GLU A 38 9.18 4.61 -1.68
C GLU A 38 10.11 3.58 -1.04
N VAL A 39 9.55 2.46 -0.56
CA VAL A 39 10.34 1.46 0.18
C VAL A 39 10.85 0.37 -0.72
N THR A 40 10.33 0.25 -1.93
CA THR A 40 10.79 -0.71 -2.92
C THR A 40 10.45 -0.20 -4.30
N GLU A 41 11.23 -0.64 -5.29
CA GLU A 41 10.96 -0.31 -6.68
C GLU A 41 9.88 -1.24 -7.23
N ILE A 42 8.74 -1.25 -6.56
CA ILE A 42 7.60 -2.05 -6.98
C ILE A 42 7.25 -1.68 -8.42
N PHE A 43 7.18 -2.69 -9.28
CA PHE A 43 6.73 -2.53 -10.65
C PHE A 43 7.69 -1.78 -11.58
N ASP A 44 8.99 -1.90 -11.30
CA ASP A 44 10.00 -1.35 -12.22
C ASP A 44 10.17 -2.19 -13.49
N GLY A 45 9.49 -3.35 -13.55
CA GLY A 45 9.56 -4.23 -14.71
C GLY A 45 10.77 -5.14 -14.75
N VAL A 46 11.63 -5.06 -13.76
CA VAL A 46 12.87 -5.86 -13.72
C VAL A 46 12.62 -7.25 -13.17
N ARG A 47 11.69 -7.38 -12.25
CA ARG A 47 11.37 -8.64 -11.59
C ARG A 47 9.91 -8.98 -11.75
N GLU A 48 9.60 -10.27 -11.86
CA GLU A 48 8.25 -10.75 -12.01
C GLU A 48 8.03 -12.02 -11.19
N GLY A 49 6.77 -12.38 -10.99
CA GLY A 49 6.38 -13.62 -10.38
C GLY A 49 6.29 -13.59 -8.87
N GLN A 50 6.16 -14.78 -8.29
CA GLN A 50 5.91 -14.93 -6.85
C GLN A 50 7.09 -14.48 -6.00
N ASP A 51 8.31 -14.68 -6.48
CA ASP A 51 9.50 -14.24 -5.75
C ASP A 51 9.55 -12.72 -5.63
N TYR A 52 9.15 -12.03 -6.68
CA TYR A 52 9.10 -10.57 -6.65
C TYR A 52 8.00 -10.09 -5.71
N TYR A 53 6.84 -10.74 -5.74
CA TYR A 53 5.76 -10.42 -4.81
C TYR A 53 6.23 -10.57 -3.36
N ALA A 54 6.88 -11.69 -3.05
CA ALA A 54 7.38 -11.95 -1.70
C ALA A 54 8.40 -10.89 -1.27
N PHE A 55 9.28 -10.51 -2.17
CA PHE A 55 10.26 -9.46 -1.92
C PHE A 55 9.57 -8.13 -1.58
N CYS A 56 8.60 -7.73 -2.40
CA CYS A 56 7.87 -6.48 -2.19
C CYS A 56 7.09 -6.50 -0.87
N MET A 57 6.38 -7.59 -0.60
CA MET A 57 5.62 -7.70 0.66
C MET A 57 6.55 -7.67 1.87
N GLY A 58 7.69 -8.33 1.79
CA GLY A 58 8.67 -8.28 2.87
C GLY A 58 9.15 -6.87 3.15
N LYS A 59 9.45 -6.11 2.11
CA LYS A 59 9.87 -4.71 2.26
C LYS A 59 8.77 -3.83 2.82
N CYS A 60 7.53 -4.04 2.39
CA CYS A 60 6.39 -3.28 2.89
C CYS A 60 6.13 -3.57 4.37
N VAL A 61 6.19 -4.83 4.77
CA VAL A 61 6.03 -5.23 6.18
C VAL A 61 7.15 -4.65 7.03
N GLU A 62 8.39 -4.70 6.54
CA GLU A 62 9.52 -4.08 7.22
C GLU A 62 9.27 -2.60 7.47
N ALA A 63 8.82 -1.86 6.45
CA ALA A 63 8.54 -0.44 6.59
C ALA A 63 7.39 -0.18 7.58
N LEU A 64 6.33 -0.99 7.51
CA LEU A 64 5.20 -0.88 8.42
C LEU A 64 5.63 -1.06 9.87
N LEU A 65 6.49 -2.04 10.15
CA LEU A 65 6.96 -2.31 11.50
C LEU A 65 7.82 -1.19 12.08
N LYS A 66 8.36 -0.32 11.23
CA LYS A 66 9.13 0.84 11.66
C LYS A 66 8.27 2.09 11.88
N CYS A 67 6.98 2.00 11.59
CA CYS A 67 6.06 3.13 11.70
C CYS A 67 5.22 3.03 12.97
N ASP A 68 4.72 4.17 13.43
CA ASP A 68 3.84 4.25 14.60
C ASP A 68 2.39 3.93 14.26
N GLY A 69 2.05 3.97 12.99
CA GLY A 69 0.68 3.71 12.55
C GLY A 69 0.62 3.37 11.09
N VAL A 70 -0.53 2.86 10.67
CA VAL A 70 -0.80 2.54 9.28
C VAL A 70 -2.12 3.19 8.86
N ILE A 71 -2.10 3.76 7.66
CA ILE A 71 -3.27 4.35 7.01
C ILE A 71 -3.82 3.30 6.06
N MET A 72 -5.05 2.85 6.30
CA MET A 72 -5.72 1.86 5.46
C MET A 72 -6.62 2.59 4.47
N CYS A 73 -6.31 2.48 3.19
CA CYS A 73 -7.11 3.10 2.15
C CYS A 73 -8.39 2.31 1.87
N GLN A 74 -9.34 2.94 1.19
CA GLN A 74 -10.62 2.33 0.83
C GLN A 74 -10.40 1.01 0.07
N GLU A 75 -11.27 0.05 0.34
CA GLU A 75 -11.25 -1.28 -0.29
C GLU A 75 -10.03 -2.13 0.11
N TRP A 76 -9.36 -1.77 1.19
CA TRP A 76 -8.21 -2.52 1.68
C TRP A 76 -8.53 -4.00 1.91
N PHE A 77 -9.77 -4.29 2.34
CA PHE A 77 -10.19 -5.65 2.66
C PHE A 77 -10.28 -6.56 1.42
N ASN A 78 -10.25 -5.99 0.22
CA ASN A 78 -10.22 -6.75 -1.03
C ASN A 78 -8.80 -7.04 -1.52
N SER A 79 -7.79 -6.51 -0.85
CA SER A 79 -6.39 -6.64 -1.23
C SER A 79 -5.67 -7.59 -0.28
N LYS A 80 -5.02 -8.60 -0.83
CA LYS A 80 -4.23 -9.55 -0.02
C LYS A 80 -3.13 -8.83 0.76
N GLY A 81 -2.42 -7.91 0.09
CA GLY A 81 -1.35 -7.15 0.72
C GLY A 81 -1.86 -6.30 1.86
N CYS A 82 -2.96 -5.59 1.63
CA CYS A 82 -3.55 -4.74 2.67
C CYS A 82 -4.05 -5.54 3.85
N ARG A 83 -4.68 -6.70 3.61
CA ARG A 83 -5.14 -7.56 4.71
C ARG A 83 -3.98 -8.09 5.52
N THR A 84 -2.87 -8.42 4.85
CA THR A 84 -1.66 -8.85 5.54
C THR A 84 -1.14 -7.73 6.44
N GLU A 85 -1.08 -6.52 5.91
CA GLU A 85 -0.60 -5.36 6.66
C GLU A 85 -1.52 -5.02 7.82
N TRP A 86 -2.83 -5.12 7.63
CA TRP A 86 -3.80 -4.96 8.69
C TRP A 86 -3.55 -5.94 9.84
N ASN A 87 -3.34 -7.22 9.50
CA ASN A 87 -3.10 -8.26 10.49
C ASN A 87 -1.76 -8.09 11.19
N VAL A 88 -0.73 -7.68 10.48
CA VAL A 88 0.57 -7.38 11.07
C VAL A 88 0.44 -6.24 12.07
N ALA A 89 -0.25 -5.17 11.69
CA ALA A 89 -0.46 -4.03 12.58
C ALA A 89 -1.21 -4.45 13.83
N GLU A 90 -2.24 -5.31 13.69
CA GLU A 90 -2.97 -5.83 14.85
C GLU A 90 -2.07 -6.62 15.78
N THR A 91 -1.28 -7.53 15.20
CA THR A 91 -0.41 -8.42 15.97
C THR A 91 0.64 -7.64 16.78
N TYR A 92 1.18 -6.58 16.20
CA TYR A 92 2.26 -5.81 16.81
C TYR A 92 1.79 -4.53 17.50
N GLY A 93 0.48 -4.33 17.62
CA GLY A 93 -0.07 -3.18 18.33
C GLY A 93 0.15 -1.84 17.63
N ILE A 94 0.31 -1.86 16.30
CA ILE A 94 0.48 -0.64 15.52
C ILE A 94 -0.90 -0.04 15.25
N LYS A 95 -1.05 1.26 15.51
CA LYS A 95 -2.33 1.95 15.34
C LYS A 95 -2.77 1.89 13.88
N ARG A 96 -4.04 1.56 13.66
CA ARG A 96 -4.65 1.51 12.33
C ARG A 96 -5.67 2.63 12.21
N VAL A 97 -5.57 3.43 11.15
CA VAL A 97 -6.55 4.47 10.85
C VAL A 97 -7.09 4.22 9.45
N LEU A 98 -8.35 4.56 9.24
CA LEU A 98 -9.00 4.39 7.94
C LEU A 98 -9.01 5.71 7.21
N ASP A 99 -8.68 5.68 5.93
CA ASP A 99 -8.76 6.85 5.06
C ASP A 99 -9.98 6.70 4.15
N ASP A 100 -10.69 7.80 3.92
CA ASP A 100 -11.93 7.80 3.16
C ASP A 100 -11.78 8.30 1.73
N THR A 101 -10.57 8.61 1.30
CA THR A 101 -10.33 9.08 -0.06
C THR A 101 -10.67 7.98 -1.05
N LYS A 102 -11.51 8.32 -2.04
CA LYS A 102 -11.90 7.36 -3.07
C LYS A 102 -10.85 7.29 -4.15
N TYR A 103 -10.54 6.06 -4.56
CA TYR A 103 -9.67 5.84 -5.69
C TYR A 103 -10.39 6.27 -6.97
N ILE A 104 -9.75 7.14 -7.73
CA ILE A 104 -10.20 7.57 -9.04
C ILE A 104 -9.13 7.17 -10.03
N GLY A 105 -9.45 6.21 -10.89
CA GLY A 105 -8.47 5.74 -11.86
C GLY A 105 -8.94 4.47 -12.53
N GLY A 106 -8.09 3.96 -13.40
CA GLY A 106 -8.38 2.79 -14.19
C GLY A 106 -8.13 1.49 -13.44
N TYR A 107 -8.73 0.45 -13.98
CA TYR A 107 -8.53 -0.92 -13.54
C TYR A 107 -7.98 -1.72 -14.71
N ASN A 108 -7.10 -2.66 -14.41
CA ASN A 108 -6.54 -3.54 -15.41
C ASN A 108 -7.35 -4.82 -15.49
N ASP A 109 -7.35 -5.45 -16.67
CA ASP A 109 -7.88 -6.80 -16.83
C ASP A 109 -6.91 -7.84 -16.27
N ALA A 110 -5.81 -7.40 -15.69
CA ALA A 110 -4.78 -8.27 -15.16
C ALA A 110 -5.21 -8.84 -13.82
N GLU A 111 -6.25 -9.64 -13.80
CA GLU A 111 -6.71 -10.33 -12.61
C GLU A 111 -5.63 -11.21 -11.98
N ASN A 112 -4.55 -11.42 -12.68
CA ASN A 112 -3.44 -12.25 -12.22
C ASN A 112 -2.35 -11.47 -11.49
N ASN A 113 -2.49 -10.17 -11.38
CA ASN A 113 -1.51 -9.37 -10.64
C ASN A 113 -1.62 -9.71 -9.16
N PRO A 114 -0.56 -10.23 -8.52
CA PRO A 114 -0.65 -10.75 -7.15
C PRO A 114 -0.77 -9.67 -6.08
N ILE A 115 -0.36 -8.46 -6.37
CA ILE A 115 -0.41 -7.36 -5.40
C ILE A 115 -1.69 -6.50 -5.55
#